data_e28d32b7ae51f08758ff468ec9fbb2b4
#
_entry.id   e28d32b7ae51f08758ff468ec9fbb2b4
#
_cell.length_a   1.000
_cell.length_b   1.000
_cell.length_c   1.000
_cell.angle_alpha   90.00
_cell.angle_beta   90.00
_cell.angle_gamma   90.00
#
_symmetry.space_group_name_H-M   'P 1'
#
loop_
_entity.id
_entity.type
_entity.pdbx_description
1 polymer ?
#
loop_
_entity_poly.entity_id
_entity_poly.type
_entity_poly.pdbx_seq_one_letter_code
_entity_poly.pdbx_strand_id
1 'polypeptide(L)'
;MADKLAEICATKRMEVAERKPKGVSHWPAPSPPRGFEAALRAKSASGIALIAEIKKASPSKGLIRADFDPAAHASAYQAGGAACLSVLTDAPYFQGHEDYLIAARNACDLPVIRKDFMVDPWQCVEARQMGGDAILIIVAALDDVAMVEIEDAAFAEGLDVLVEVHEEAELERALTHLKSKLVGVNNRNLKTFEVDLATTERLAKYVPADILLVCESGISTHADCQRMATSGVNTFLVGESLMRNADVQLATQRLLTGHG
;
A
#
# COMPACT_ATOMS: atom_id res chain seq x y z
N MET A 1 15.29 20.05 -8.71
CA MET A 1 14.07 19.41 -9.26
C MET A 1 12.94 19.75 -8.31
N ALA A 2 11.77 20.12 -8.83
CA ALA A 2 10.59 20.32 -7.97
C ALA A 2 10.33 19.03 -7.17
N ASP A 3 9.92 19.19 -5.92
CA ASP A 3 9.56 18.05 -5.08
C ASP A 3 8.29 17.40 -5.63
N LYS A 4 8.44 16.25 -6.30
CA LYS A 4 7.33 15.56 -6.98
C LYS A 4 6.22 15.15 -6.00
N LEU A 5 6.57 14.80 -4.77
CA LEU A 5 5.61 14.48 -3.73
C LEU A 5 4.78 15.71 -3.34
N ALA A 6 5.42 16.86 -3.17
CA ALA A 6 4.72 18.10 -2.86
C ALA A 6 3.73 18.51 -3.97
N GLU A 7 4.12 18.34 -5.24
CA GLU A 7 3.23 18.56 -6.41
C GLU A 7 2.00 17.64 -6.35
N ILE A 8 2.21 16.33 -6.12
CA ILE A 8 1.14 15.34 -6.03
C ILE A 8 0.18 15.68 -4.88
N CYS A 9 0.73 16.01 -3.70
CA CYS A 9 -0.09 16.38 -2.54
C CYS A 9 -0.90 17.66 -2.78
N ALA A 10 -0.33 18.64 -3.50
CA ALA A 10 -1.06 19.86 -3.86
C ALA A 10 -2.24 19.56 -4.80
N THR A 11 -2.02 18.71 -5.81
CA THR A 11 -3.08 18.24 -6.71
C THR A 11 -4.16 17.49 -5.92
N LYS A 12 -3.77 16.60 -5.02
CA LYS A 12 -4.71 15.81 -4.20
C LYS A 12 -5.56 16.69 -3.29
N ARG A 13 -4.99 17.73 -2.68
CA ARG A 13 -5.77 18.70 -1.88
C ARG A 13 -6.85 19.41 -2.71
N MET A 14 -6.57 19.75 -3.97
CA MET A 14 -7.57 20.33 -4.87
C MET A 14 -8.68 19.33 -5.20
N GLU A 15 -8.33 18.08 -5.53
CA GLU A 15 -9.30 17.01 -5.79
C GLU A 15 -10.21 16.77 -4.57
N VAL A 16 -9.64 16.68 -3.37
CA VAL A 16 -10.40 16.51 -2.14
C VAL A 16 -11.32 17.68 -1.87
N ALA A 17 -10.85 18.91 -2.06
CA ALA A 17 -11.67 20.10 -1.87
C ALA A 17 -12.88 20.16 -2.84
N GLU A 18 -12.73 19.61 -4.04
CA GLU A 18 -13.83 19.50 -5.02
C GLU A 18 -14.80 18.36 -4.68
N ARG A 19 -14.28 17.22 -4.17
CA ARG A 19 -15.07 15.99 -3.93
C ARG A 19 -15.79 16.01 -2.58
N LYS A 20 -15.16 16.50 -1.54
CA LYS A 20 -15.68 16.52 -0.16
C LYS A 20 -17.09 17.11 -0.03
N PRO A 21 -17.47 18.23 -0.68
CA PRO A 21 -18.83 18.75 -0.66
C PRO A 21 -19.89 17.84 -1.33
N LYS A 22 -19.48 16.95 -2.24
CA LYS A 22 -20.39 16.03 -2.93
C LYS A 22 -20.72 14.79 -2.08
N GLY A 23 -19.96 14.53 -1.02
CA GLY A 23 -20.11 13.38 -0.13
C GLY A 23 -19.76 12.05 -0.79
N VAL A 24 -20.06 10.96 -0.11
CA VAL A 24 -19.68 9.59 -0.52
C VAL A 24 -20.88 8.66 -0.78
N SER A 25 -22.12 9.17 -0.71
CA SER A 25 -23.35 8.37 -0.78
C SER A 25 -23.66 7.77 -2.15
N HIS A 26 -22.88 8.07 -3.17
CA HIS A 26 -23.04 7.51 -4.52
C HIS A 26 -22.50 6.08 -4.64
N TRP A 27 -21.73 5.58 -3.67
CA TRP A 27 -21.34 4.18 -3.59
C TRP A 27 -22.31 3.38 -2.73
N PRO A 28 -22.48 2.06 -2.97
CA PRO A 28 -23.26 1.19 -2.09
C PRO A 28 -22.61 1.09 -0.70
N ALA A 29 -23.43 0.80 0.30
CA ALA A 29 -22.92 0.59 1.66
C ALA A 29 -21.86 -0.54 1.66
N PRO A 30 -20.69 -0.33 2.23
CA PRO A 30 -19.61 -1.30 2.18
C PRO A 30 -19.88 -2.47 3.14
N SER A 31 -19.41 -3.67 2.77
CA SER A 31 -19.31 -4.79 3.70
C SER A 31 -18.37 -4.47 4.88
N PRO A 32 -18.44 -5.16 6.02
CA PRO A 32 -17.51 -4.95 7.13
C PRO A 32 -16.04 -5.05 6.69
N PRO A 33 -15.10 -4.35 7.37
CA PRO A 33 -13.67 -4.50 7.13
C PRO A 33 -13.20 -5.95 7.29
N ARG A 34 -12.24 -6.36 6.46
CA ARG A 34 -11.71 -7.74 6.44
C ARG A 34 -10.46 -7.93 7.31
N GLY A 35 -9.96 -6.87 7.98
CA GLY A 35 -8.80 -6.91 8.86
C GLY A 35 -7.48 -7.05 8.10
N PHE A 36 -6.98 -5.96 7.55
CA PHE A 36 -5.79 -5.93 6.71
C PHE A 36 -4.52 -6.31 7.48
N GLU A 37 -4.28 -5.69 8.65
CA GLU A 37 -3.14 -6.01 9.51
C GLU A 37 -3.22 -7.45 10.04
N ALA A 38 -4.40 -7.91 10.46
CA ALA A 38 -4.58 -9.26 10.99
C ALA A 38 -4.25 -10.33 9.95
N ALA A 39 -4.67 -10.14 8.68
CA ALA A 39 -4.35 -11.05 7.59
C ALA A 39 -2.84 -11.12 7.30
N LEU A 40 -2.15 -9.98 7.34
CA LEU A 40 -0.69 -9.92 7.17
C LEU A 40 0.03 -10.64 8.32
N ARG A 41 -0.35 -10.40 9.56
CA ARG A 41 0.24 -11.06 10.75
C ARG A 41 0.03 -12.57 10.71
N ALA A 42 -1.17 -13.03 10.38
CA ALA A 42 -1.45 -14.46 10.27
C ALA A 42 -0.58 -15.14 9.21
N LYS A 43 -0.39 -14.48 8.06
CA LYS A 43 0.42 -15.04 6.97
C LYS A 43 1.92 -14.97 7.26
N SER A 44 2.43 -13.87 7.82
CA SER A 44 3.85 -13.68 8.13
C SER A 44 4.35 -14.62 9.25
N ALA A 45 3.47 -15.09 10.11
CA ALA A 45 3.81 -16.05 11.16
C ALA A 45 4.21 -17.44 10.61
N SER A 46 3.78 -17.78 9.38
CA SER A 46 4.04 -19.08 8.74
C SER A 46 4.91 -18.98 7.49
N GLY A 47 5.30 -17.79 7.07
CA GLY A 47 6.10 -17.59 5.86
C GLY A 47 6.05 -16.16 5.34
N ILE A 48 6.06 -16.00 4.04
CA ILE A 48 6.01 -14.69 3.37
C ILE A 48 4.56 -14.19 3.33
N ALA A 49 4.32 -12.96 3.82
CA ALA A 49 3.07 -12.24 3.64
C ALA A 49 3.23 -11.22 2.50
N LEU A 50 2.35 -11.28 1.51
CA LEU A 50 2.40 -10.41 0.34
C LEU A 50 1.18 -9.50 0.27
N ILE A 51 1.43 -8.20 0.20
CA ILE A 51 0.49 -7.19 -0.28
C ILE A 51 0.73 -7.08 -1.79
N ALA A 52 -0.15 -7.65 -2.59
CA ALA A 52 -0.02 -7.64 -4.04
C ALA A 52 -0.67 -6.38 -4.63
N GLU A 53 0.13 -5.59 -5.35
CA GLU A 53 -0.32 -4.27 -5.83
C GLU A 53 -0.88 -4.32 -7.24
N ILE A 54 -2.10 -3.84 -7.42
CA ILE A 54 -2.79 -3.62 -8.69
C ILE A 54 -2.52 -2.18 -9.15
N LYS A 55 -1.60 -2.04 -10.10
CA LYS A 55 -1.10 -0.76 -10.59
C LYS A 55 -0.97 -0.73 -12.11
N LYS A 56 -1.70 0.20 -12.75
CA LYS A 56 -1.71 0.36 -14.20
C LYS A 56 -0.47 1.09 -14.72
N ALA A 57 -0.09 2.17 -14.05
CA ALA A 57 1.02 3.04 -14.43
C ALA A 57 1.70 3.64 -13.20
N SER A 58 2.87 4.24 -13.37
CA SER A 58 3.54 5.05 -12.35
C SER A 58 4.38 6.16 -12.96
N PRO A 59 4.66 7.28 -12.25
CA PRO A 59 5.49 8.37 -12.75
C PRO A 59 6.89 7.93 -13.17
N SER A 60 7.48 6.95 -12.48
CA SER A 60 8.84 6.49 -12.74
C SER A 60 8.97 5.47 -13.87
N LYS A 61 7.86 4.79 -14.25
CA LYS A 61 7.89 3.65 -15.20
C LYS A 61 6.90 3.78 -16.36
N GLY A 62 6.06 4.83 -16.36
CA GLY A 62 4.98 4.97 -17.35
C GLY A 62 3.95 3.85 -17.22
N LEU A 63 3.39 3.44 -18.36
CA LEU A 63 2.42 2.34 -18.43
C LEU A 63 3.11 1.00 -18.08
N ILE A 64 2.58 0.30 -17.08
CA ILE A 64 3.10 -0.99 -16.59
C ILE A 64 2.29 -2.15 -17.20
N ARG A 65 0.95 -2.00 -17.25
CA ARG A 65 0.04 -3.04 -17.74
C ARG A 65 -0.98 -2.45 -18.69
N ALA A 66 -0.98 -2.89 -19.96
CA ALA A 66 -1.91 -2.41 -20.99
C ALA A 66 -3.28 -3.11 -20.90
N ASP A 67 -3.27 -4.43 -20.73
CA ASP A 67 -4.44 -5.29 -20.50
C ASP A 67 -4.85 -5.29 -19.02
N PHE A 68 -5.22 -4.11 -18.50
CA PHE A 68 -5.46 -3.88 -17.09
C PHE A 68 -6.91 -4.21 -16.71
N ASP A 69 -7.08 -5.29 -15.96
CA ASP A 69 -8.36 -5.73 -15.37
C ASP A 69 -8.19 -5.96 -13.86
N PRO A 70 -8.62 -5.01 -13.01
CA PRO A 70 -8.46 -5.11 -11.56
C PRO A 70 -9.14 -6.34 -10.94
N ALA A 71 -10.30 -6.75 -11.46
CA ALA A 71 -11.02 -7.92 -10.95
C ALA A 71 -10.29 -9.22 -11.26
N ALA A 72 -9.84 -9.39 -12.50
CA ALA A 72 -9.05 -10.55 -12.91
C ALA A 72 -7.71 -10.62 -12.16
N HIS A 73 -7.03 -9.48 -11.98
CA HIS A 73 -5.78 -9.42 -11.22
C HIS A 73 -5.98 -9.74 -9.75
N ALA A 74 -7.04 -9.25 -9.10
CA ALA A 74 -7.36 -9.57 -7.72
C ALA A 74 -7.58 -11.07 -7.50
N SER A 75 -8.37 -11.70 -8.38
CA SER A 75 -8.60 -13.16 -8.35
C SER A 75 -7.31 -13.95 -8.56
N ALA A 76 -6.45 -13.53 -9.50
CA ALA A 76 -5.16 -14.14 -9.76
C ALA A 76 -4.20 -14.01 -8.56
N TYR A 77 -4.16 -12.87 -7.90
CA TYR A 77 -3.36 -12.65 -6.69
C TYR A 77 -3.84 -13.52 -5.53
N GLN A 78 -5.17 -13.63 -5.31
CA GLN A 78 -5.71 -14.54 -4.31
C GLN A 78 -5.32 -16.00 -4.61
N ALA A 79 -5.53 -16.46 -5.84
CA ALA A 79 -5.16 -17.80 -6.27
C ALA A 79 -3.64 -18.06 -6.19
N GLY A 80 -2.82 -17.02 -6.39
CA GLY A 80 -1.38 -17.03 -6.22
C GLY A 80 -0.90 -17.07 -4.77
N GLY A 81 -1.78 -16.83 -3.79
CA GLY A 81 -1.48 -16.93 -2.35
C GLY A 81 -1.11 -15.59 -1.69
N ALA A 82 -1.41 -14.44 -2.30
CA ALA A 82 -1.30 -13.13 -1.65
C ALA A 82 -2.12 -13.08 -0.36
N ALA A 83 -1.68 -12.27 0.61
CA ALA A 83 -2.37 -12.06 1.87
C ALA A 83 -3.36 -10.89 1.80
N CYS A 84 -2.98 -9.82 1.10
CA CYS A 84 -3.76 -8.60 0.94
C CYS A 84 -3.53 -8.01 -0.46
N LEU A 85 -4.39 -7.07 -0.83
CA LEU A 85 -4.25 -6.27 -2.06
C LEU A 85 -3.91 -4.82 -1.76
N SER A 86 -3.16 -4.19 -2.65
CA SER A 86 -2.97 -2.74 -2.73
C SER A 86 -3.53 -2.26 -4.07
N VAL A 87 -4.44 -1.28 -4.06
CA VAL A 87 -5.04 -0.78 -5.30
C VAL A 87 -4.82 0.73 -5.42
N LEU A 88 -4.16 1.13 -6.52
CA LEU A 88 -3.92 2.55 -6.82
C LEU A 88 -5.24 3.23 -7.21
N THR A 89 -5.61 4.28 -6.48
CA THR A 89 -6.78 5.11 -6.80
C THR A 89 -6.41 6.51 -7.30
N ASP A 90 -5.14 6.91 -7.25
CA ASP A 90 -4.68 8.18 -7.78
C ASP A 90 -4.72 8.20 -9.32
N ALA A 91 -5.58 9.05 -9.90
CA ALA A 91 -5.78 9.11 -11.34
C ALA A 91 -4.68 9.88 -12.09
N PRO A 92 -4.29 11.11 -11.68
CA PRO A 92 -3.38 11.95 -12.47
C PRO A 92 -1.98 11.34 -12.67
N TYR A 93 -1.44 10.68 -11.66
CA TYR A 93 -0.05 10.23 -11.65
C TYR A 93 0.11 8.71 -11.83
N PHE A 94 -0.90 7.93 -11.44
CA PHE A 94 -0.83 6.45 -11.49
C PHE A 94 -1.86 5.82 -12.42
N GLN A 95 -2.70 6.59 -13.09
CA GLN A 95 -3.84 6.12 -13.88
C GLN A 95 -4.74 5.17 -13.06
N GLY A 96 -4.85 5.46 -11.75
CA GLY A 96 -5.72 4.76 -10.83
C GLY A 96 -7.17 5.22 -10.95
N HIS A 97 -8.07 4.52 -10.26
CA HIS A 97 -9.47 4.89 -10.16
C HIS A 97 -10.11 4.18 -8.97
N GLU A 98 -11.11 4.82 -8.36
CA GLU A 98 -11.87 4.25 -7.23
C GLU A 98 -12.57 2.94 -7.62
N ASP A 99 -13.12 2.87 -8.83
CA ASP A 99 -13.78 1.67 -9.35
C ASP A 99 -12.83 0.46 -9.42
N TYR A 100 -11.50 0.67 -9.52
CA TYR A 100 -10.54 -0.41 -9.52
C TYR A 100 -10.47 -1.09 -8.15
N LEU A 101 -10.53 -0.30 -7.06
CA LEU A 101 -10.59 -0.84 -5.70
C LEU A 101 -11.89 -1.62 -5.49
N ILE A 102 -13.02 -1.06 -5.89
CA ILE A 102 -14.34 -1.70 -5.78
C ILE A 102 -14.38 -3.00 -6.56
N ALA A 103 -13.88 -3.00 -7.81
CA ALA A 103 -13.83 -4.18 -8.66
C ALA A 103 -12.92 -5.27 -8.07
N ALA A 104 -11.73 -4.91 -7.60
CA ALA A 104 -10.79 -5.83 -6.97
C ALA A 104 -11.38 -6.45 -5.69
N ARG A 105 -11.99 -5.63 -4.82
CA ARG A 105 -12.62 -6.11 -3.59
C ARG A 105 -13.76 -7.10 -3.85
N ASN A 106 -14.58 -6.83 -4.87
CA ASN A 106 -15.72 -7.68 -5.21
C ASN A 106 -15.32 -9.01 -5.87
N ALA A 107 -14.11 -9.08 -6.43
CA ALA A 107 -13.62 -10.25 -7.14
C ALA A 107 -12.90 -11.27 -6.25
N CYS A 108 -12.59 -10.93 -4.99
CA CYS A 108 -11.85 -11.82 -4.08
C CYS A 108 -12.19 -11.52 -2.61
N ASP A 109 -11.71 -12.36 -1.69
CA ASP A 109 -11.91 -12.22 -0.25
C ASP A 109 -10.76 -11.52 0.47
N LEU A 110 -9.69 -11.15 -0.24
CA LEU A 110 -8.53 -10.50 0.37
C LEU A 110 -8.88 -9.10 0.89
N PRO A 111 -8.29 -8.69 2.04
CA PRO A 111 -8.35 -7.31 2.48
C PRO A 111 -7.63 -6.38 1.49
N VAL A 112 -8.14 -5.15 1.34
CA VAL A 112 -7.66 -4.19 0.33
C VAL A 112 -7.26 -2.87 0.98
N ILE A 113 -6.03 -2.42 0.73
CA ILE A 113 -5.61 -1.05 1.05
C ILE A 113 -5.90 -0.10 -0.12
N ARG A 114 -6.48 1.07 0.17
CA ARG A 114 -6.51 2.19 -0.75
C ARG A 114 -5.12 2.81 -0.84
N LYS A 115 -4.43 2.60 -1.94
CA LYS A 115 -3.10 3.19 -2.21
C LYS A 115 -3.30 4.54 -2.91
N ASP A 116 -3.30 5.60 -2.13
CA ASP A 116 -3.50 6.99 -2.56
C ASP A 116 -2.69 7.92 -1.66
N PHE A 117 -2.69 9.22 -1.96
CA PHE A 117 -2.07 10.26 -1.14
C PHE A 117 -3.11 10.82 -0.18
N MET A 118 -3.10 10.38 1.09
CA MET A 118 -3.99 10.89 2.12
C MET A 118 -3.50 12.26 2.58
N VAL A 119 -4.35 13.29 2.45
CA VAL A 119 -4.06 14.68 2.81
C VAL A 119 -5.18 15.34 3.63
N ASP A 120 -6.29 14.64 3.82
CA ASP A 120 -7.47 15.09 4.57
C ASP A 120 -8.18 13.89 5.22
N PRO A 121 -8.59 13.96 6.50
CA PRO A 121 -9.32 12.89 7.20
C PRO A 121 -10.59 12.39 6.47
N TRP A 122 -11.25 13.24 5.69
CA TRP A 122 -12.42 12.85 4.90
C TRP A 122 -12.12 11.69 3.93
N GLN A 123 -10.89 11.57 3.44
CA GLN A 123 -10.51 10.47 2.55
C GLN A 123 -10.61 9.09 3.22
N CYS A 124 -10.59 9.04 4.56
CA CYS A 124 -10.81 7.79 5.31
C CYS A 124 -12.26 7.33 5.19
N VAL A 125 -13.23 8.26 5.34
CA VAL A 125 -14.65 7.98 5.08
C VAL A 125 -14.86 7.51 3.65
N GLU A 126 -14.24 8.20 2.70
CA GLU A 126 -14.28 7.84 1.28
C GLU A 126 -13.69 6.45 1.03
N ALA A 127 -12.51 6.14 1.59
CA ALA A 127 -11.86 4.84 1.46
C ALA A 127 -12.76 3.71 2.04
N ARG A 128 -13.36 3.96 3.21
CA ARG A 128 -14.27 3.01 3.82
C ARG A 128 -15.51 2.76 2.96
N GLN A 129 -16.08 3.82 2.39
CA GLN A 129 -17.27 3.72 1.53
C GLN A 129 -16.99 2.96 0.23
N MET A 130 -15.79 3.05 -0.35
CA MET A 130 -15.36 2.22 -1.48
C MET A 130 -15.18 0.74 -1.11
N GLY A 131 -15.16 0.42 0.19
CA GLY A 131 -14.89 -0.91 0.70
C GLY A 131 -13.41 -1.16 1.02
N GLY A 132 -12.59 -0.12 1.18
CA GLY A 132 -11.23 -0.26 1.70
C GLY A 132 -11.21 -0.86 3.10
N ASP A 133 -10.15 -1.61 3.40
CA ASP A 133 -9.86 -2.21 4.71
C ASP A 133 -8.70 -1.50 5.39
N ALA A 134 -7.90 -0.77 4.63
CA ALA A 134 -6.77 0.03 5.10
C ALA A 134 -6.54 1.26 4.22
N ILE A 135 -5.82 2.24 4.77
CA ILE A 135 -5.29 3.41 4.06
C ILE A 135 -3.77 3.52 4.23
N LEU A 136 -3.17 4.40 3.41
CA LEU A 136 -1.75 4.72 3.46
C LEU A 136 -1.54 6.09 4.10
N ILE A 137 -0.64 6.18 5.10
CA ILE A 137 -0.06 7.45 5.55
C ILE A 137 1.39 7.51 5.07
N ILE A 138 1.74 8.52 4.26
CA ILE A 138 3.12 8.78 3.83
C ILE A 138 3.69 9.88 4.73
N VAL A 139 4.62 9.53 5.61
CA VAL A 139 5.19 10.46 6.61
C VAL A 139 5.86 11.66 5.95
N ALA A 140 6.54 11.46 4.83
CA ALA A 140 7.16 12.54 4.04
C ALA A 140 6.16 13.57 3.47
N ALA A 141 4.87 13.22 3.37
CA ALA A 141 3.83 14.04 2.76
C ALA A 141 3.09 14.96 3.73
N LEU A 142 3.22 14.71 5.05
CA LEU A 142 2.36 15.26 6.09
C LEU A 142 3.18 15.83 7.26
N ASP A 143 2.63 16.81 7.94
CA ASP A 143 3.07 17.21 9.28
C ASP A 143 2.49 16.26 10.34
N ASP A 144 2.98 16.38 11.58
CA ASP A 144 2.62 15.46 12.66
C ASP A 144 1.13 15.55 13.05
N VAL A 145 0.54 16.75 12.98
CA VAL A 145 -0.88 16.96 13.30
C VAL A 145 -1.77 16.28 12.25
N ALA A 146 -1.49 16.50 10.97
CA ALA A 146 -2.25 15.89 9.88
C ALA A 146 -2.15 14.35 9.88
N MET A 147 -0.98 13.79 10.20
CA MET A 147 -0.82 12.34 10.33
C MET A 147 -1.73 11.76 11.41
N VAL A 148 -1.76 12.37 12.58
CA VAL A 148 -2.59 11.94 13.72
C VAL A 148 -4.08 12.07 13.39
N GLU A 149 -4.51 13.18 12.80
CA GLU A 149 -5.91 13.39 12.42
C GLU A 149 -6.40 12.36 11.38
N ILE A 150 -5.55 12.00 10.41
CA ILE A 150 -5.87 11.00 9.39
C ILE A 150 -5.90 9.60 10.02
N GLU A 151 -4.95 9.26 10.90
CA GLU A 151 -4.94 7.97 11.60
C GLU A 151 -6.18 7.80 12.48
N ASP A 152 -6.52 8.80 13.29
CA ASP A 152 -7.69 8.76 14.16
C ASP A 152 -8.99 8.63 13.34
N ALA A 153 -9.10 9.31 12.20
CA ALA A 153 -10.24 9.17 11.30
C ALA A 153 -10.30 7.77 10.66
N ALA A 154 -9.16 7.19 10.30
CA ALA A 154 -9.10 5.82 9.76
C ALA A 154 -9.58 4.80 10.79
N PHE A 155 -9.11 4.90 12.03
CA PHE A 155 -9.54 4.01 13.11
C PHE A 155 -11.02 4.18 13.46
N ALA A 156 -11.56 5.41 13.40
CA ALA A 156 -12.98 5.66 13.60
C ALA A 156 -13.86 4.96 12.54
N GLU A 157 -13.34 4.81 11.33
CA GLU A 157 -13.99 4.07 10.24
C GLU A 157 -13.68 2.55 10.26
N GLY A 158 -12.90 2.07 11.23
CA GLY A 158 -12.48 0.66 11.34
C GLY A 158 -11.46 0.23 10.30
N LEU A 159 -10.70 1.20 9.73
CA LEU A 159 -9.62 0.93 8.78
C LEU A 159 -8.29 0.70 9.50
N ASP A 160 -7.48 -0.22 9.00
CA ASP A 160 -6.07 -0.31 9.35
C ASP A 160 -5.27 0.78 8.64
N VAL A 161 -4.07 1.10 9.15
CA VAL A 161 -3.21 2.14 8.59
C VAL A 161 -1.82 1.57 8.30
N LEU A 162 -1.39 1.61 7.03
CA LEU A 162 0.00 1.38 6.64
C LEU A 162 0.74 2.72 6.67
N VAL A 163 1.76 2.83 7.52
CA VAL A 163 2.57 4.05 7.67
C VAL A 163 3.86 3.90 6.87
N GLU A 164 3.97 4.61 5.75
CA GLU A 164 5.12 4.57 4.85
C GLU A 164 6.21 5.55 5.27
N VAL A 165 7.44 5.05 5.41
CA VAL A 165 8.65 5.81 5.75
C VAL A 165 9.79 5.49 4.78
N HIS A 166 10.72 6.46 4.59
CA HIS A 166 11.87 6.34 3.68
C HIS A 166 13.21 6.46 4.40
N GLU A 167 13.23 7.07 5.57
CA GLU A 167 14.45 7.33 6.34
C GLU A 167 14.20 7.27 7.85
N GLU A 168 15.29 7.31 8.62
CA GLU A 168 15.26 7.15 10.07
C GLU A 168 14.46 8.25 10.78
N ALA A 169 14.59 9.51 10.32
CA ALA A 169 13.84 10.62 10.88
C ALA A 169 12.32 10.48 10.68
N GLU A 170 11.89 9.93 9.54
CA GLU A 170 10.48 9.64 9.28
C GLU A 170 9.98 8.48 10.15
N LEU A 171 10.80 7.45 10.35
CA LEU A 171 10.48 6.33 11.24
C LEU A 171 10.32 6.81 12.69
N GLU A 172 11.23 7.67 13.18
CA GLU A 172 11.15 8.25 14.52
C GLU A 172 9.85 9.06 14.70
N ARG A 173 9.49 9.90 13.72
CA ARG A 173 8.23 10.65 13.73
C ARG A 173 7.01 9.72 13.78
N ALA A 174 6.99 8.68 12.95
CA ALA A 174 5.92 7.68 12.93
C ALA A 174 5.76 7.00 14.29
N LEU A 175 6.85 6.50 14.85
CA LEU A 175 6.86 5.80 16.15
C LEU A 175 6.49 6.70 17.34
N THR A 176 6.74 8.01 17.22
CA THR A 176 6.44 8.99 18.28
C THR A 176 4.97 9.40 18.28
N HIS A 177 4.37 9.58 17.11
CA HIS A 177 3.07 10.23 16.98
C HIS A 177 1.93 9.28 16.64
N LEU A 178 2.20 8.16 15.96
CA LEU A 178 1.17 7.25 15.47
C LEU A 178 1.00 5.99 16.34
N LYS A 179 -0.19 5.43 16.31
CA LYS A 179 -0.61 4.23 17.07
C LYS A 179 -0.54 2.96 16.24
N SER A 180 -0.53 3.10 14.90
CA SER A 180 -0.50 1.97 13.96
C SER A 180 0.66 1.02 14.24
N LYS A 181 0.38 -0.27 14.13
CA LYS A 181 1.36 -1.35 14.29
C LYS A 181 1.82 -1.92 12.94
N LEU A 182 1.57 -1.21 11.85
CA LEU A 182 1.94 -1.59 10.50
C LEU A 182 2.75 -0.46 9.86
N VAL A 183 4.06 -0.67 9.72
CA VAL A 183 5.00 0.30 9.13
C VAL A 183 5.58 -0.25 7.85
N GLY A 184 5.56 0.54 6.79
CA GLY A 184 6.17 0.25 5.50
C GLY A 184 7.47 1.02 5.32
N VAL A 185 8.56 0.34 4.97
CA VAL A 185 9.79 0.99 4.50
C VAL A 185 9.81 0.98 2.99
N ASN A 186 9.67 2.15 2.40
CA ASN A 186 9.78 2.30 0.95
C ASN A 186 11.26 2.49 0.55
N ASN A 187 11.83 1.48 -0.09
CA ASN A 187 13.22 1.47 -0.56
C ASN A 187 13.48 2.42 -1.74
N ARG A 188 12.44 3.05 -2.29
CA ARG A 188 12.57 4.00 -3.39
C ARG A 188 12.78 5.41 -2.85
N ASN A 189 13.90 6.01 -3.17
CA ASN A 189 14.15 7.42 -2.89
C ASN A 189 13.18 8.28 -3.73
N LEU A 190 12.38 9.13 -3.08
CA LEU A 190 11.36 9.95 -3.75
C LEU A 190 11.93 11.07 -4.63
N LYS A 191 13.23 11.41 -4.45
CA LYS A 191 13.90 12.49 -5.21
C LYS A 191 14.67 11.93 -6.41
N THR A 192 15.38 10.79 -6.25
CA THR A 192 16.24 10.20 -7.28
C THR A 192 15.57 9.03 -8.01
N PHE A 193 14.51 8.45 -7.46
CA PHE A 193 13.85 7.20 -7.86
C PHE A 193 14.75 5.96 -7.79
N GLU A 194 15.95 6.07 -7.25
CA GLU A 194 16.81 4.92 -6.97
C GLU A 194 16.16 4.01 -5.91
N VAL A 195 16.41 2.72 -6.04
CA VAL A 195 15.87 1.69 -5.15
C VAL A 195 17.02 0.92 -4.51
N ASP A 196 17.03 0.88 -3.17
CA ASP A 196 18.05 0.16 -2.41
C ASP A 196 17.42 -0.60 -1.24
N LEU A 197 17.44 -1.93 -1.30
CA LEU A 197 16.94 -2.81 -0.23
C LEU A 197 17.67 -2.65 1.11
N ALA A 198 18.90 -2.12 1.10
CA ALA A 198 19.63 -1.81 2.31
C ALA A 198 18.91 -0.77 3.20
N THR A 199 17.97 0.02 2.64
CA THR A 199 17.15 0.93 3.42
C THR A 199 16.28 0.16 4.43
N THR A 200 15.56 -0.87 3.99
CA THR A 200 14.79 -1.73 4.89
C THR A 200 15.69 -2.45 5.89
N GLU A 201 16.83 -3.01 5.47
CA GLU A 201 17.79 -3.70 6.36
C GLU A 201 18.33 -2.78 7.47
N ARG A 202 18.53 -1.51 7.15
CA ARG A 202 18.98 -0.49 8.11
C ARG A 202 17.88 -0.11 9.08
N LEU A 203 16.69 0.22 8.58
CA LEU A 203 15.59 0.71 9.41
C LEU A 203 14.96 -0.38 10.27
N ALA A 204 14.96 -1.64 9.83
CA ALA A 204 14.43 -2.77 10.58
C ALA A 204 15.03 -2.90 12.00
N LYS A 205 16.25 -2.42 12.19
CA LYS A 205 16.97 -2.47 13.50
C LYS A 205 16.36 -1.53 14.54
N TYR A 206 15.60 -0.53 14.12
CA TYR A 206 15.00 0.48 15.00
C TYR A 206 13.48 0.27 15.21
N VAL A 207 12.89 -0.71 14.51
CA VAL A 207 11.46 -0.99 14.60
C VAL A 207 11.17 -1.88 15.82
N PRO A 208 10.26 -1.48 16.72
CA PRO A 208 9.82 -2.30 17.85
C PRO A 208 9.23 -3.64 17.41
N ALA A 209 9.40 -4.68 18.24
CA ALA A 209 9.01 -6.05 17.92
C ALA A 209 7.49 -6.27 17.76
N ASP A 210 6.67 -5.39 18.32
CA ASP A 210 5.21 -5.43 18.20
C ASP A 210 4.69 -4.79 16.88
N ILE A 211 5.57 -4.11 16.13
CA ILE A 211 5.25 -3.51 14.83
C ILE A 211 5.56 -4.51 13.71
N LEU A 212 4.59 -4.71 12.82
CA LEU A 212 4.79 -5.47 11.60
C LEU A 212 5.43 -4.59 10.53
N LEU A 213 6.64 -4.94 10.11
CA LEU A 213 7.39 -4.19 9.10
C LEU A 213 7.13 -4.74 7.71
N VAL A 214 6.75 -3.85 6.79
CA VAL A 214 6.53 -4.13 5.35
C VAL A 214 7.69 -3.57 4.55
N CYS A 215 8.33 -4.38 3.71
CA CYS A 215 9.32 -3.92 2.73
C CYS A 215 8.62 -3.54 1.43
N GLU A 216 8.74 -2.29 1.01
CA GLU A 216 8.14 -1.76 -0.21
C GLU A 216 9.20 -1.37 -1.23
N SER A 217 8.93 -1.58 -2.50
CA SER A 217 9.83 -1.36 -3.64
C SER A 217 11.10 -2.22 -3.63
N GLY A 218 11.51 -2.66 -4.82
CA GLY A 218 12.78 -3.38 -5.03
C GLY A 218 12.68 -4.91 -4.95
N ILE A 219 11.60 -5.46 -4.46
CA ILE A 219 11.39 -6.92 -4.42
C ILE A 219 10.94 -7.41 -5.80
N SER A 220 11.68 -8.33 -6.37
CA SER A 220 11.41 -8.91 -7.70
C SER A 220 11.49 -10.44 -7.72
N THR A 221 12.25 -11.04 -6.82
CA THR A 221 12.51 -12.47 -6.76
C THR A 221 12.29 -13.03 -5.35
N HIS A 222 12.11 -14.33 -5.26
CA HIS A 222 12.07 -15.04 -3.97
C HIS A 222 13.37 -14.84 -3.17
N ALA A 223 14.52 -14.76 -3.85
CA ALA A 223 15.81 -14.49 -3.21
C ALA A 223 15.85 -13.11 -2.52
N ASP A 224 15.16 -12.09 -3.09
CA ASP A 224 15.03 -10.79 -2.42
C ASP A 224 14.24 -10.92 -1.12
N CYS A 225 13.15 -11.71 -1.12
CA CYS A 225 12.38 -11.99 0.08
C CYS A 225 13.21 -12.74 1.13
N GLN A 226 14.01 -13.72 0.72
CA GLN A 226 14.93 -14.44 1.62
C GLN A 226 15.99 -13.50 2.21
N ARG A 227 16.52 -12.57 1.41
CA ARG A 227 17.45 -11.54 1.88
C ARG A 227 16.81 -10.70 2.99
N MET A 228 15.59 -10.21 2.80
CA MET A 228 14.90 -9.42 3.81
C MET A 228 14.57 -10.23 5.08
N ALA A 229 14.27 -11.52 4.93
CA ALA A 229 14.03 -12.41 6.05
C ALA A 229 15.22 -12.51 7.01
N THR A 230 16.46 -12.33 6.53
CA THR A 230 17.65 -12.27 7.40
C THR A 230 17.66 -11.06 8.34
N SER A 231 16.89 -10.02 8.01
CA SER A 231 16.66 -8.83 8.84
C SER A 231 15.32 -8.89 9.61
N GLY A 232 14.66 -10.07 9.64
CA GLY A 232 13.38 -10.26 10.32
C GLY A 232 12.15 -9.77 9.56
N VAL A 233 12.29 -9.39 8.27
CA VAL A 233 11.19 -8.83 7.47
C VAL A 233 10.64 -9.90 6.52
N ASN A 234 9.40 -10.33 6.77
CA ASN A 234 8.69 -11.35 6.01
C ASN A 234 7.40 -10.82 5.33
N THR A 235 7.19 -9.52 5.36
CA THR A 235 6.01 -8.87 4.78
C THR A 235 6.45 -7.90 3.68
N PHE A 236 5.83 -8.01 2.51
CA PHE A 236 6.26 -7.29 1.31
C PHE A 236 5.08 -6.65 0.60
N LEU A 237 5.29 -5.42 0.06
CA LEU A 237 4.39 -4.81 -0.91
C LEU A 237 5.06 -4.83 -2.28
N VAL A 238 4.46 -5.56 -3.23
CA VAL A 238 5.04 -5.80 -4.56
C VAL A 238 3.99 -5.57 -5.64
N GLY A 239 4.34 -4.74 -6.61
CA GLY A 239 3.46 -4.41 -7.73
C GLY A 239 4.13 -4.59 -9.09
N GLU A 240 5.12 -3.75 -9.44
CA GLU A 240 5.69 -3.68 -10.79
C GLU A 240 6.17 -5.03 -11.32
N SER A 241 6.96 -5.76 -10.53
CA SER A 241 7.51 -7.05 -10.95
C SER A 241 6.44 -8.11 -11.20
N LEU A 242 5.33 -8.09 -10.45
CA LEU A 242 4.20 -9.00 -10.66
C LEU A 242 3.35 -8.58 -11.86
N MET A 243 2.97 -7.29 -11.94
CA MET A 243 2.10 -6.76 -13.00
C MET A 243 2.71 -6.83 -14.40
N ARG A 244 4.04 -6.91 -14.52
CA ARG A 244 4.73 -7.09 -15.82
C ARG A 244 4.66 -8.52 -16.37
N ASN A 245 4.28 -9.49 -15.54
CA ASN A 245 4.15 -10.88 -15.99
C ASN A 245 2.79 -11.11 -16.66
N ALA A 246 2.77 -11.90 -17.75
CA ALA A 246 1.53 -12.28 -18.41
C ALA A 246 0.63 -13.09 -17.47
N ASP A 247 1.21 -14.07 -16.77
CA ASP A 247 0.54 -14.87 -15.73
C ASP A 247 0.87 -14.32 -14.34
N VAL A 248 -0.02 -13.49 -13.83
CA VAL A 248 0.12 -12.82 -12.52
C VAL A 248 0.02 -13.84 -11.37
N GLN A 249 -0.82 -14.87 -11.50
CA GLN A 249 -0.96 -15.93 -10.50
C GLN A 249 0.36 -16.70 -10.34
N LEU A 250 0.92 -17.17 -11.44
CA LEU A 250 2.19 -17.92 -11.43
C LEU A 250 3.35 -17.05 -10.93
N ALA A 251 3.39 -15.75 -11.33
CA ALA A 251 4.40 -14.82 -10.84
C ALA A 251 4.33 -14.65 -9.32
N THR A 252 3.10 -14.59 -8.77
CA THR A 252 2.86 -14.50 -7.33
C THR A 252 3.34 -15.78 -6.61
N GLN A 253 2.98 -16.94 -7.12
CA GLN A 253 3.43 -18.23 -6.56
C GLN A 253 4.97 -18.33 -6.54
N ARG A 254 5.63 -17.98 -7.66
CA ARG A 254 7.10 -17.96 -7.77
C ARG A 254 7.75 -17.04 -6.75
N LEU A 255 7.20 -15.85 -6.57
CA LEU A 255 7.70 -14.92 -5.57
C LEU A 255 7.60 -15.49 -4.15
N LEU A 256 6.47 -16.13 -3.82
CA LEU A 256 6.22 -16.65 -2.48
C LEU A 256 6.99 -17.95 -2.18
N THR A 257 7.21 -18.83 -3.17
CA THR A 257 7.72 -20.18 -2.93
C THR A 257 9.13 -20.43 -3.49
N GLY A 258 9.60 -19.61 -4.40
CA GLY A 258 10.84 -19.84 -5.16
C GLY A 258 10.72 -20.92 -6.25
N HIS A 259 9.53 -21.51 -6.41
CA HIS A 259 9.25 -22.60 -7.36
C HIS A 259 8.08 -22.24 -8.27
N GLY A 260 8.10 -22.78 -9.51
CA GLY A 260 7.02 -22.57 -10.49
C GLY A 260 7.52 -22.56 -11.94
#